data_4c4ac07468217b40e6e107865c108d31
#
_entry.id   4c4ac07468217b40e6e107865c108d31
#
_cell.length_a   1.000
_cell.length_b   1.000
_cell.length_c   1.000
_cell.angle_alpha   90.00
_cell.angle_beta   90.00
_cell.angle_gamma   90.00
#
_symmetry.space_group_name_H-M   'P 1'
#
loop_
_entity.id
_entity.type
_entity.pdbx_description
1 polymer ?
#
loop_
_entity_poly.entity_id
_entity_poly.type
_entity_poly.pdbx_seq_one_letter_code
_entity_poly.pdbx_strand_id
1 'polypeptide(L)'
;MTGGANGIGRCITEYFASEGDTVYILDKEAKQTVLVVNEMQHKGWNVIGCFGDIADKQTLLDFAGQVLSEHPEGIHCIINNACLMQGGVLDSCEYEDFLYVQRVGVAAPFMLAKLFKDHFVGLGSIVNISSTRAFQSQPNTESYTAAKGGITALTHALAVSLSGIARVNSIAPGWIETGTHQEAAFAPSNESDYLQHPSQRVGNSDDIARAVVFLCDERNSFINGENITIDGGMSKLMIYHNDCGWEYKAR
;
A
#
# COMPACT_ATOMS: atom_id res chain seq x y z
N MET A 1 0.08 2.28 10.54
CA MET A 1 0.24 2.04 9.10
C MET A 1 1.51 2.68 8.56
N THR A 2 2.02 2.23 7.41
CA THR A 2 3.19 2.85 6.76
C THR A 2 2.78 3.72 5.57
N GLY A 3 3.48 4.86 5.37
CA GLY A 3 3.19 5.79 4.26
C GLY A 3 1.82 6.45 4.37
N GLY A 4 1.40 6.86 5.56
CA GLY A 4 0.07 7.39 5.85
C GLY A 4 -0.12 8.88 5.59
N ALA A 5 0.92 9.60 5.16
CA ALA A 5 0.86 11.04 5.00
C ALA A 5 0.42 11.52 3.61
N ASN A 6 0.40 10.65 2.60
CA ASN A 6 0.09 11.02 1.22
C ASN A 6 -0.78 9.98 0.51
N GLY A 7 -1.42 10.39 -0.56
CA GLY A 7 -2.11 9.54 -1.53
C GLY A 7 -3.07 8.53 -0.91
N ILE A 8 -2.95 7.28 -1.33
CA ILE A 8 -3.77 6.16 -0.83
C ILE A 8 -3.65 6.03 0.69
N GLY A 9 -2.43 6.11 1.24
CA GLY A 9 -2.21 5.98 2.68
C GLY A 9 -2.90 7.06 3.49
N ARG A 10 -2.86 8.32 3.05
CA ARG A 10 -3.58 9.41 3.69
C ARG A 10 -5.09 9.16 3.70
N CYS A 11 -5.64 8.75 2.57
CA CYS A 11 -7.07 8.43 2.47
C CYS A 11 -7.48 7.29 3.41
N ILE A 12 -6.66 6.23 3.51
CA ILE A 12 -6.89 5.13 4.47
C ILE A 12 -6.84 5.68 5.91
N THR A 13 -5.86 6.53 6.24
CA THR A 13 -5.76 7.16 7.57
C THR A 13 -7.04 7.94 7.91
N GLU A 14 -7.55 8.74 6.95
CA GLU A 14 -8.77 9.52 7.12
C GLU A 14 -10.00 8.63 7.40
N TYR A 15 -10.14 7.51 6.67
CA TYR A 15 -11.24 6.57 6.89
C TYR A 15 -11.24 6.02 8.32
N PHE A 16 -10.14 5.42 8.76
CA PHE A 16 -10.08 4.84 10.11
C PHE A 16 -10.22 5.90 11.19
N ALA A 17 -9.54 7.03 11.07
CA ALA A 17 -9.60 8.09 12.06
C ALA A 17 -10.98 8.73 12.17
N SER A 18 -11.72 8.85 11.07
CA SER A 18 -13.10 9.40 11.06
C SER A 18 -14.13 8.48 11.74
N GLU A 19 -13.86 7.18 11.77
CA GLU A 19 -14.68 6.19 12.49
C GLU A 19 -14.33 6.10 13.99
N GLY A 20 -13.33 6.88 14.45
CA GLY A 20 -12.93 6.97 15.86
C GLY A 20 -11.73 6.09 16.23
N ASP A 21 -11.10 5.46 15.25
CA ASP A 21 -9.91 4.66 15.49
C ASP A 21 -8.68 5.54 15.83
N THR A 22 -7.77 4.99 16.64
CA THR A 22 -6.42 5.54 16.82
C THR A 22 -5.52 5.05 15.70
N VAL A 23 -4.98 5.96 14.91
CA VAL A 23 -4.14 5.63 13.75
C VAL A 23 -2.71 6.13 13.95
N TYR A 24 -1.77 5.19 14.04
CA TYR A 24 -0.33 5.48 13.98
C TYR A 24 0.14 5.45 12.54
N ILE A 25 0.71 6.54 12.05
CA ILE A 25 1.33 6.62 10.73
C ILE A 25 2.85 6.70 10.85
N LEU A 26 3.56 5.77 10.21
CA LEU A 26 5.02 5.81 10.09
C LEU A 26 5.37 6.24 8.67
N ASP A 27 5.98 7.41 8.54
CA ASP A 27 6.35 8.00 7.25
C ASP A 27 7.74 8.65 7.33
N LYS A 28 8.47 8.65 6.21
CA LYS A 28 9.78 9.30 6.15
C LYS A 28 9.68 10.82 5.90
N GLU A 29 8.55 11.27 5.35
CA GLU A 29 8.31 12.67 5.00
C GLU A 29 7.79 13.45 6.22
N ALA A 30 8.69 13.75 7.18
CA ALA A 30 8.33 14.33 8.48
C ALA A 30 7.48 15.61 8.36
N LYS A 31 7.80 16.53 7.44
CA LYS A 31 7.05 17.79 7.28
C LYS A 31 5.62 17.53 6.84
N GLN A 32 5.42 16.65 5.86
CA GLN A 32 4.09 16.30 5.37
C GLN A 32 3.28 15.57 6.45
N THR A 33 3.92 14.66 7.17
CA THR A 33 3.27 13.94 8.27
C THR A 33 2.76 14.88 9.35
N VAL A 34 3.57 15.86 9.77
CA VAL A 34 3.14 16.87 10.75
C VAL A 34 1.92 17.65 10.27
N LEU A 35 1.91 18.07 9.00
CA LEU A 35 0.78 18.81 8.43
C LEU A 35 -0.50 17.98 8.44
N VAL A 36 -0.43 16.73 8.00
CA VAL A 36 -1.57 15.81 7.93
C VAL A 36 -2.08 15.46 9.33
N VAL A 37 -1.19 15.15 10.27
CA VAL A 37 -1.56 14.86 11.67
C VAL A 37 -2.27 16.05 12.29
N ASN A 38 -1.71 17.27 12.16
CA ASN A 38 -2.34 18.48 12.69
C ASN A 38 -3.74 18.72 12.08
N GLU A 39 -3.88 18.56 10.77
CA GLU A 39 -5.17 18.69 10.09
C GLU A 39 -6.20 17.71 10.64
N MET A 40 -5.82 16.43 10.81
CA MET A 40 -6.72 15.40 11.31
C MET A 40 -7.07 15.61 12.79
N GLN A 41 -6.09 16.00 13.61
CA GLN A 41 -6.32 16.33 15.02
C GLN A 41 -7.22 17.56 15.20
N HIS A 42 -7.16 18.56 14.30
CA HIS A 42 -8.11 19.69 14.31
C HIS A 42 -9.55 19.26 13.98
N LYS A 43 -9.73 18.14 13.27
CA LYS A 43 -11.06 17.52 13.07
C LYS A 43 -11.50 16.67 14.28
N GLY A 44 -10.69 16.59 15.33
CA GLY A 44 -10.94 15.75 16.50
C GLY A 44 -10.58 14.28 16.35
N TRP A 45 -9.80 13.92 15.33
CA TRP A 45 -9.42 12.56 15.05
C TRP A 45 -8.10 12.18 15.74
N ASN A 46 -8.00 10.95 16.19
CA ASN A 46 -6.85 10.46 16.94
C ASN A 46 -5.79 9.87 15.99
N VAL A 47 -4.92 10.74 15.47
CA VAL A 47 -3.82 10.35 14.55
C VAL A 47 -2.49 10.73 15.17
N ILE A 48 -1.55 9.78 15.20
CA ILE A 48 -0.20 9.93 15.74
C ILE A 48 0.82 9.74 14.61
N GLY A 49 1.71 10.72 14.44
CA GLY A 49 2.78 10.67 13.45
C GLY A 49 4.08 10.15 14.05
N CYS A 50 4.65 9.13 13.42
CA CYS A 50 5.98 8.61 13.69
C CYS A 50 6.85 8.82 12.47
N PHE A 51 8.14 9.11 12.67
CA PHE A 51 9.04 9.52 11.60
C PHE A 51 10.19 8.54 11.47
N GLY A 52 10.49 8.16 10.24
CA GLY A 52 11.65 7.33 9.94
C GLY A 52 11.51 6.56 8.64
N ASP A 53 12.64 6.04 8.19
CA ASP A 53 12.67 5.20 7.00
C ASP A 53 12.44 3.74 7.39
N ILE A 54 11.38 3.14 6.85
CA ILE A 54 11.04 1.74 7.12
C ILE A 54 12.03 0.73 6.51
N ALA A 55 12.94 1.18 5.64
CA ALA A 55 14.07 0.37 5.19
C ALA A 55 15.08 0.11 6.31
N ASP A 56 15.06 0.92 7.36
CA ASP A 56 15.90 0.75 8.54
C ASP A 56 15.16 -0.09 9.60
N LYS A 57 15.81 -1.17 10.01
CA LYS A 57 15.28 -2.08 11.03
C LYS A 57 15.05 -1.38 12.37
N GLN A 58 15.94 -0.44 12.77
CA GLN A 58 15.80 0.24 14.05
C GLN A 58 14.54 1.11 14.08
N THR A 59 14.24 1.81 12.99
CA THR A 59 12.98 2.56 12.85
C THR A 59 11.74 1.69 13.11
N LEU A 60 11.74 0.45 12.60
CA LEU A 60 10.62 -0.47 12.82
C LEU A 60 10.53 -0.95 14.27
N LEU A 61 11.67 -1.18 14.92
CA LEU A 61 11.72 -1.55 16.34
C LEU A 61 11.21 -0.41 17.23
N ASP A 62 11.67 0.81 16.99
CA ASP A 62 11.29 1.99 17.76
C ASP A 62 9.80 2.29 17.60
N PHE A 63 9.29 2.21 16.36
CA PHE A 63 7.87 2.36 16.06
C PHE A 63 7.02 1.34 16.80
N ALA A 64 7.35 0.05 16.71
CA ALA A 64 6.60 -0.99 17.41
C ALA A 64 6.69 -0.82 18.93
N GLY A 65 7.86 -0.48 19.45
CA GLY A 65 8.06 -0.18 20.87
C GLY A 65 7.19 0.98 21.36
N GLN A 66 7.10 2.07 20.59
CA GLN A 66 6.22 3.20 20.90
C GLN A 66 4.76 2.77 20.93
N VAL A 67 4.26 2.15 19.85
CA VAL A 67 2.86 1.71 19.76
C VAL A 67 2.47 0.80 20.93
N LEU A 68 3.31 -0.21 21.24
CA LEU A 68 3.03 -1.16 22.31
C LEU A 68 3.17 -0.56 23.71
N SER A 69 3.98 0.49 23.89
CA SER A 69 4.05 1.19 25.17
C SER A 69 2.82 2.05 25.45
N GLU A 70 2.23 2.63 24.38
CA GLU A 70 1.04 3.45 24.47
C GLU A 70 -0.26 2.61 24.44
N HIS A 71 -0.20 1.41 23.80
CA HIS A 71 -1.30 0.45 23.69
C HIS A 71 -0.85 -0.97 24.10
N PRO A 72 -0.65 -1.21 25.42
CA PRO A 72 -0.23 -2.53 25.91
C PRO A 72 -1.28 -3.62 25.67
N GLU A 73 -2.53 -3.26 25.41
CA GLU A 73 -3.61 -4.16 24.99
C GLU A 73 -3.37 -4.72 23.58
N GLY A 74 -2.62 -4.02 22.75
CA GLY A 74 -2.27 -4.44 21.40
C GLY A 74 -2.93 -3.61 20.28
N ILE A 75 -2.92 -4.15 19.07
CA ILE A 75 -3.42 -3.52 17.85
C ILE A 75 -4.45 -4.39 17.13
N HIS A 76 -5.29 -3.80 16.28
CA HIS A 76 -6.27 -4.52 15.47
C HIS A 76 -5.77 -4.76 14.04
N CYS A 77 -5.11 -3.77 13.45
CA CYS A 77 -4.75 -3.80 12.04
C CYS A 77 -3.32 -3.30 11.76
N ILE A 78 -2.68 -3.89 10.75
CA ILE A 78 -1.46 -3.38 10.12
C ILE A 78 -1.75 -3.09 8.66
N ILE A 79 -1.48 -1.86 8.20
CA ILE A 79 -1.59 -1.49 6.78
C ILE A 79 -0.20 -1.18 6.25
N ASN A 80 0.31 -2.03 5.36
CA ASN A 80 1.58 -1.86 4.68
C ASN A 80 1.34 -1.18 3.34
N ASN A 81 1.42 0.16 3.31
CA ASN A 81 1.14 0.96 2.13
C ASN A 81 2.41 1.61 1.54
N ALA A 82 3.40 1.95 2.36
CA ALA A 82 4.60 2.63 1.87
C ALA A 82 5.31 1.84 0.77
N CYS A 83 5.66 2.53 -0.31
CA CYS A 83 6.42 1.97 -1.43
C CYS A 83 7.14 3.09 -2.18
N LEU A 84 8.08 2.71 -3.04
CA LEU A 84 8.76 3.58 -3.98
C LEU A 84 9.27 2.79 -5.18
N MET A 85 9.67 3.49 -6.23
CA MET A 85 10.29 2.93 -7.43
C MET A 85 11.64 3.60 -7.65
N GLN A 86 12.69 2.83 -7.92
CA GLN A 86 14.06 3.28 -8.20
C GLN A 86 14.54 2.81 -9.58
N GLY A 87 13.62 2.70 -10.54
CA GLY A 87 13.96 2.29 -11.89
C GLY A 87 14.33 0.81 -12.04
N GLY A 88 15.17 0.50 -13.01
CA GLY A 88 15.51 -0.86 -13.40
C GLY A 88 16.78 -0.98 -14.24
N VAL A 89 16.85 -1.99 -15.10
CA VAL A 89 18.07 -2.40 -15.84
C VAL A 89 18.47 -1.45 -16.97
N LEU A 90 17.61 -0.52 -17.37
CA LEU A 90 17.88 0.42 -18.47
C LEU A 90 18.29 1.83 -17.99
N ASP A 91 18.34 2.06 -16.70
CA ASP A 91 18.73 3.36 -16.11
C ASP A 91 19.86 3.21 -15.08
N SER A 92 20.01 4.19 -14.20
CA SER A 92 21.04 4.23 -13.17
C SER A 92 20.69 3.47 -11.88
N CYS A 93 19.71 2.57 -11.90
CA CYS A 93 19.37 1.76 -10.74
C CYS A 93 20.49 0.78 -10.41
N GLU A 94 21.16 1.02 -9.31
CA GLU A 94 22.24 0.18 -8.81
C GLU A 94 21.71 -0.93 -7.87
N TYR A 95 22.57 -1.87 -7.53
CA TYR A 95 22.22 -3.00 -6.65
C TYR A 95 21.64 -2.53 -5.30
N GLU A 96 22.21 -1.49 -4.69
CA GLU A 96 21.72 -0.97 -3.42
C GLU A 96 20.37 -0.25 -3.55
N ASP A 97 20.10 0.41 -4.69
CA ASP A 97 18.80 1.00 -4.99
C ASP A 97 17.72 -0.08 -5.11
N PHE A 98 18.03 -1.16 -5.83
CA PHE A 98 17.14 -2.30 -5.92
C PHE A 98 16.86 -2.89 -4.54
N LEU A 99 17.90 -3.14 -3.73
CA LEU A 99 17.75 -3.68 -2.37
C LEU A 99 16.96 -2.74 -1.46
N TYR A 100 17.14 -1.43 -1.60
CA TYR A 100 16.39 -0.45 -0.82
C TYR A 100 14.88 -0.59 -1.08
N VAL A 101 14.47 -0.72 -2.35
CA VAL A 101 13.06 -0.94 -2.71
C VAL A 101 12.52 -2.25 -2.09
N GLN A 102 13.33 -3.33 -2.07
CA GLN A 102 12.95 -4.59 -1.43
C GLN A 102 12.84 -4.46 0.10
N ARG A 103 13.71 -3.69 0.73
CA ARG A 103 13.64 -3.42 2.18
C ARG A 103 12.33 -2.72 2.53
N VAL A 104 11.94 -1.70 1.76
CA VAL A 104 10.68 -0.97 1.95
C VAL A 104 9.46 -1.84 1.63
N GLY A 105 9.45 -2.48 0.47
CA GLY A 105 8.25 -3.14 -0.07
C GLY A 105 7.98 -4.55 0.45
N VAL A 106 9.01 -5.23 0.99
CA VAL A 106 8.91 -6.64 1.41
C VAL A 106 9.43 -6.86 2.83
N ALA A 107 10.67 -6.41 3.12
CA ALA A 107 11.28 -6.70 4.41
C ALA A 107 10.61 -5.96 5.57
N ALA A 108 10.21 -4.71 5.38
CA ALA A 108 9.50 -3.93 6.40
C ALA A 108 8.12 -4.53 6.74
N PRO A 109 7.24 -4.88 5.78
CA PRO A 109 6.00 -5.62 6.05
C PRO A 109 6.21 -6.92 6.81
N PHE A 110 7.22 -7.73 6.41
CA PHE A 110 7.58 -8.94 7.15
C PHE A 110 7.97 -8.63 8.59
N MET A 111 8.80 -7.61 8.79
CA MET A 111 9.28 -7.25 10.12
C MET A 111 8.16 -6.70 11.01
N LEU A 112 7.26 -5.88 10.49
CA LEU A 112 6.09 -5.40 11.23
C LEU A 112 5.17 -6.56 11.63
N ALA A 113 4.87 -7.50 10.72
CA ALA A 113 4.11 -8.69 11.05
C ALA A 113 4.77 -9.50 12.17
N LYS A 114 6.11 -9.65 12.13
CA LYS A 114 6.88 -10.35 13.17
C LYS A 114 6.84 -9.64 14.52
N LEU A 115 6.91 -8.30 14.55
CA LEU A 115 6.93 -7.51 15.78
C LEU A 115 5.57 -7.51 16.48
N PHE A 116 4.48 -7.52 15.71
CA PHE A 116 3.13 -7.43 16.26
C PHE A 116 2.38 -8.77 16.36
N LYS A 117 2.94 -9.90 15.90
CA LYS A 117 2.24 -11.19 15.84
C LYS A 117 1.62 -11.66 17.18
N ASP A 118 2.22 -11.29 18.31
CA ASP A 118 1.76 -11.66 19.64
C ASP A 118 0.93 -10.54 20.32
N HIS A 119 0.59 -9.49 19.58
CA HIS A 119 -0.03 -8.26 20.08
C HIS A 119 -1.30 -7.87 19.32
N PHE A 120 -1.95 -8.78 18.62
CA PHE A 120 -3.25 -8.52 18.02
C PHE A 120 -4.37 -8.66 19.06
N VAL A 121 -5.31 -7.71 19.03
CA VAL A 121 -6.56 -7.79 19.79
C VAL A 121 -7.57 -8.56 18.94
N GLY A 122 -8.05 -9.69 19.46
CA GLY A 122 -8.91 -10.60 18.69
C GLY A 122 -8.22 -11.20 17.48
N LEU A 123 -8.94 -11.38 16.37
CA LEU A 123 -8.39 -11.81 15.11
C LEU A 123 -7.87 -10.60 14.33
N GLY A 124 -6.56 -10.40 14.33
CA GLY A 124 -5.91 -9.29 13.65
C GLY A 124 -6.15 -9.24 12.14
N SER A 125 -5.89 -8.07 11.52
CA SER A 125 -5.92 -7.92 10.08
C SER A 125 -4.65 -7.23 9.57
N ILE A 126 -3.98 -7.83 8.58
CA ILE A 126 -2.86 -7.23 7.86
C ILE A 126 -3.29 -7.03 6.41
N VAL A 127 -3.24 -5.77 5.94
CA VAL A 127 -3.51 -5.45 4.54
C VAL A 127 -2.26 -4.88 3.89
N ASN A 128 -1.81 -5.54 2.85
CA ASN A 128 -0.64 -5.16 2.06
C ASN A 128 -1.07 -4.46 0.77
N ILE A 129 -0.59 -3.26 0.51
CA ILE A 129 -0.85 -2.57 -0.76
C ILE A 129 0.19 -3.03 -1.79
N SER A 130 -0.22 -3.97 -2.63
CA SER A 130 0.53 -4.46 -3.78
C SER A 130 0.36 -3.52 -4.99
N SER A 131 0.27 -4.06 -6.18
CA SER A 131 -0.01 -3.36 -7.44
C SER A 131 -0.35 -4.38 -8.52
N THR A 132 -1.08 -3.98 -9.56
CA THR A 132 -1.17 -4.76 -10.81
C THR A 132 0.20 -5.06 -11.40
N ARG A 133 1.23 -4.26 -11.08
CA ARG A 133 2.62 -4.51 -11.49
C ARG A 133 3.26 -5.73 -10.83
N ALA A 134 2.60 -6.39 -9.90
CA ALA A 134 3.00 -7.73 -9.46
C ALA A 134 2.82 -8.80 -10.55
N PHE A 135 1.96 -8.53 -11.55
CA PHE A 135 1.55 -9.49 -12.60
C PHE A 135 1.81 -8.98 -14.02
N GLN A 136 2.08 -7.69 -14.18
CA GLN A 136 2.38 -7.04 -15.46
C GLN A 136 3.40 -5.92 -15.24
N SER A 137 4.13 -5.52 -16.28
CA SER A 137 5.23 -4.56 -16.12
C SER A 137 5.30 -3.57 -17.26
N GLN A 138 5.86 -2.42 -16.99
CA GLN A 138 6.42 -1.52 -17.97
C GLN A 138 7.95 -1.70 -17.98
N PRO A 139 8.64 -1.35 -19.06
CA PRO A 139 10.08 -1.35 -19.07
C PRO A 139 10.66 -0.52 -17.94
N ASN A 140 11.79 -0.96 -17.39
CA ASN A 140 12.55 -0.21 -16.37
C ASN A 140 11.81 -0.01 -15.04
N THR A 141 11.03 -1.02 -14.62
CA THR A 141 10.30 -1.03 -13.35
C THR A 141 10.63 -2.24 -12.47
N GLU A 142 11.77 -2.88 -12.73
CA GLU A 142 12.13 -4.17 -12.14
C GLU A 142 12.20 -4.09 -10.61
N SER A 143 12.76 -3.01 -10.04
CA SER A 143 12.83 -2.85 -8.59
C SER A 143 11.45 -2.83 -7.92
N TYR A 144 10.52 -2.09 -8.50
CA TYR A 144 9.14 -1.98 -8.02
C TYR A 144 8.33 -3.26 -8.26
N THR A 145 8.43 -3.82 -9.48
CA THR A 145 7.75 -5.06 -9.85
C THR A 145 8.16 -6.22 -8.94
N ALA A 146 9.47 -6.35 -8.66
CA ALA A 146 9.97 -7.36 -7.74
C ALA A 146 9.40 -7.18 -6.32
N ALA A 147 9.35 -5.95 -5.81
CA ALA A 147 8.79 -5.67 -4.50
C ALA A 147 7.29 -5.97 -4.44
N LYS A 148 6.52 -5.59 -5.48
CA LYS A 148 5.07 -5.83 -5.52
C LYS A 148 4.72 -7.30 -5.76
N GLY A 149 5.52 -8.04 -6.52
CA GLY A 149 5.46 -9.50 -6.59
C GLY A 149 5.82 -10.15 -5.26
N GLY A 150 6.89 -9.67 -4.62
CA GLY A 150 7.35 -10.14 -3.32
C GLY A 150 6.31 -9.97 -2.21
N ILE A 151 5.67 -8.79 -2.08
CA ILE A 151 4.64 -8.56 -1.07
C ILE A 151 3.37 -9.38 -1.33
N THR A 152 3.03 -9.62 -2.61
CA THR A 152 1.90 -10.48 -2.97
C THR A 152 2.16 -11.94 -2.54
N ALA A 153 3.37 -12.45 -2.79
CA ALA A 153 3.77 -13.78 -2.31
C ALA A 153 3.87 -13.84 -0.78
N LEU A 154 4.42 -12.79 -0.14
CA LEU A 154 4.51 -12.70 1.32
C LEU A 154 3.12 -12.72 1.98
N THR A 155 2.10 -12.18 1.34
CA THR A 155 0.72 -12.14 1.84
C THR A 155 0.20 -13.53 2.17
N HIS A 156 0.22 -14.47 1.20
CA HIS A 156 -0.28 -15.82 1.47
C HIS A 156 0.64 -16.61 2.41
N ALA A 157 1.94 -16.37 2.40
CA ALA A 157 2.87 -17.00 3.33
C ALA A 157 2.60 -16.58 4.77
N LEU A 158 2.35 -15.28 5.00
CA LEU A 158 1.98 -14.77 6.32
C LEU A 158 0.59 -15.24 6.74
N ALA A 159 -0.37 -15.31 5.83
CA ALA A 159 -1.72 -15.83 6.12
C ALA A 159 -1.70 -17.26 6.67
N VAL A 160 -0.81 -18.10 6.14
CA VAL A 160 -0.60 -19.47 6.64
C VAL A 160 0.11 -19.46 7.99
N SER A 161 1.18 -18.68 8.14
CA SER A 161 2.00 -18.63 9.34
C SER A 161 1.26 -18.02 10.55
N LEU A 162 0.35 -17.06 10.30
CA LEU A 162 -0.43 -16.36 11.31
C LEU A 162 -1.85 -16.92 11.47
N SER A 163 -2.05 -18.18 11.09
CA SER A 163 -3.34 -18.87 11.23
C SER A 163 -3.86 -18.78 12.67
N GLY A 164 -5.10 -18.27 12.84
CA GLY A 164 -5.72 -18.04 14.14
C GLY A 164 -5.24 -16.79 14.88
N ILE A 165 -4.24 -16.07 14.34
CA ILE A 165 -3.68 -14.85 14.93
C ILE A 165 -4.13 -13.63 14.15
N ALA A 166 -3.94 -13.64 12.84
CA ALA A 166 -4.33 -12.53 11.95
C ALA A 166 -4.68 -13.04 10.55
N ARG A 167 -5.60 -12.36 9.89
CA ARG A 167 -5.84 -12.51 8.45
C ARG A 167 -4.86 -11.62 7.71
N VAL A 168 -4.32 -12.10 6.61
CA VAL A 168 -3.37 -11.33 5.79
C VAL A 168 -3.86 -11.34 4.35
N ASN A 169 -4.18 -10.16 3.83
CA ASN A 169 -4.63 -9.99 2.45
C ASN A 169 -3.86 -8.88 1.76
N SER A 170 -3.91 -8.84 0.45
CA SER A 170 -3.35 -7.75 -0.34
C SER A 170 -4.37 -7.16 -1.30
N ILE A 171 -4.17 -5.88 -1.60
CA ILE A 171 -4.87 -5.18 -2.67
C ILE A 171 -3.85 -4.84 -3.73
N ALA A 172 -4.18 -5.10 -5.00
CA ALA A 172 -3.38 -4.73 -6.16
C ALA A 172 -4.08 -3.60 -6.93
N PRO A 173 -3.78 -2.33 -6.61
CA PRO A 173 -4.32 -1.20 -7.36
C PRO A 173 -3.80 -1.17 -8.79
N GLY A 174 -4.64 -0.69 -9.73
CA GLY A 174 -4.21 -0.24 -11.04
C GLY A 174 -3.72 1.19 -11.02
N TRP A 175 -4.13 1.99 -12.01
CA TRP A 175 -3.85 3.41 -12.02
C TRP A 175 -4.79 4.14 -11.07
N ILE A 176 -4.21 4.70 -10.01
CA ILE A 176 -4.92 5.48 -8.99
C ILE A 176 -4.37 6.91 -9.00
N GLU A 177 -5.25 7.87 -9.26
CA GLU A 177 -4.94 9.28 -9.08
C GLU A 177 -4.94 9.60 -7.58
N THR A 178 -3.82 10.05 -7.06
CA THR A 178 -3.64 10.30 -5.63
C THR A 178 -3.65 11.79 -5.28
N GLY A 179 -3.65 12.67 -6.28
CA GLY A 179 -3.67 14.12 -6.08
C GLY A 179 -2.39 14.70 -5.46
N THR A 180 -1.31 13.92 -5.38
CA THR A 180 -0.04 14.41 -4.84
C THR A 180 0.75 15.18 -5.91
N HIS A 181 1.47 16.23 -5.51
CA HIS A 181 2.31 17.02 -6.42
C HIS A 181 3.39 16.20 -7.13
N GLN A 182 3.85 15.10 -6.54
CA GLN A 182 4.86 14.21 -7.12
C GLN A 182 4.31 13.34 -8.25
N GLU A 183 2.98 13.13 -8.27
CA GLU A 183 2.30 12.29 -9.26
C GLU A 183 1.54 13.10 -10.32
N ALA A 184 1.67 14.42 -10.34
CA ALA A 184 1.07 15.26 -11.38
C ALA A 184 1.49 14.86 -12.81
N ALA A 185 2.66 14.22 -12.96
CA ALA A 185 3.12 13.64 -14.23
C ALA A 185 2.31 12.43 -14.69
N PHE A 186 1.54 11.81 -13.80
CA PHE A 186 0.70 10.64 -14.07
C PHE A 186 -0.80 10.94 -13.95
N ALA A 187 -1.17 12.21 -13.77
CA ALA A 187 -2.59 12.58 -13.80
C ALA A 187 -3.19 12.31 -15.19
N PRO A 188 -4.45 11.85 -15.28
CA PRO A 188 -5.12 11.65 -16.55
C PRO A 188 -5.14 12.96 -17.34
N SER A 189 -4.63 12.93 -18.57
CA SER A 189 -4.46 14.12 -19.39
C SER A 189 -5.43 14.20 -20.57
N ASN A 190 -6.07 13.07 -20.91
CA ASN A 190 -6.98 12.98 -22.04
C ASN A 190 -8.04 11.88 -21.86
N GLU A 191 -9.03 11.85 -22.73
CA GLU A 191 -10.13 10.89 -22.70
C GLU A 191 -9.65 9.44 -22.82
N SER A 192 -8.58 9.17 -23.56
CA SER A 192 -8.04 7.82 -23.72
C SER A 192 -7.53 7.22 -22.41
N ASP A 193 -7.10 8.06 -21.46
CA ASP A 193 -6.67 7.61 -20.15
C ASP A 193 -7.82 7.00 -19.35
N TYR A 194 -9.03 7.50 -19.54
CA TYR A 194 -10.23 6.96 -18.92
C TYR A 194 -10.72 5.71 -19.66
N LEU A 195 -10.74 5.76 -20.98
CA LEU A 195 -11.30 4.72 -21.84
C LEU A 195 -10.49 3.41 -21.83
N GLN A 196 -9.21 3.44 -21.45
CA GLN A 196 -8.42 2.23 -21.27
C GLN A 196 -8.89 1.37 -20.08
N HIS A 197 -9.74 1.93 -19.22
CA HIS A 197 -10.35 1.21 -18.12
C HIS A 197 -11.77 0.82 -18.47
N PRO A 198 -12.18 -0.47 -18.41
CA PRO A 198 -13.56 -0.87 -18.57
C PRO A 198 -14.55 -0.12 -17.67
N SER A 199 -14.10 0.35 -16.51
CA SER A 199 -14.89 1.22 -15.62
C SER A 199 -15.07 2.65 -16.13
N GLN A 200 -14.49 3.02 -17.28
CA GLN A 200 -14.55 4.35 -17.91
C GLN A 200 -14.02 5.48 -17.03
N ARG A 201 -13.14 5.17 -16.09
CA ARG A 201 -12.46 6.14 -15.23
C ARG A 201 -11.15 5.59 -14.68
N VAL A 202 -10.24 6.49 -14.36
CA VAL A 202 -9.09 6.22 -13.50
C VAL A 202 -9.57 6.03 -12.06
N GLY A 203 -8.90 5.19 -11.28
CA GLY A 203 -9.20 5.02 -9.86
C GLY A 203 -8.77 6.23 -9.03
N ASN A 204 -9.27 6.33 -7.82
CA ASN A 204 -8.84 7.30 -6.83
C ASN A 204 -8.48 6.62 -5.50
N SER A 205 -7.88 7.37 -4.57
CA SER A 205 -7.46 6.83 -3.27
C SER A 205 -8.61 6.23 -2.47
N ASP A 206 -9.83 6.75 -2.63
CA ASP A 206 -11.04 6.29 -1.95
C ASP A 206 -11.46 4.88 -2.40
N ASP A 207 -11.25 4.52 -3.68
CA ASP A 207 -11.51 3.16 -4.17
C ASP A 207 -10.69 2.10 -3.42
N ILE A 208 -9.46 2.46 -3.05
CA ILE A 208 -8.56 1.57 -2.33
C ILE A 208 -8.85 1.59 -0.83
N ALA A 209 -9.08 2.78 -0.25
CA ALA A 209 -9.35 2.92 1.17
C ALA A 209 -10.58 2.12 1.62
N ARG A 210 -11.68 2.18 0.87
CA ARG A 210 -12.89 1.37 1.14
C ARG A 210 -12.60 -0.13 1.12
N ALA A 211 -11.77 -0.60 0.22
CA ALA A 211 -11.39 -2.01 0.16
C ALA A 211 -10.50 -2.43 1.34
N VAL A 212 -9.62 -1.53 1.81
CA VAL A 212 -8.84 -1.77 3.03
C VAL A 212 -9.76 -1.89 4.24
N VAL A 213 -10.71 -0.97 4.42
CA VAL A 213 -11.70 -1.02 5.51
C VAL A 213 -12.50 -2.32 5.43
N PHE A 214 -12.98 -2.71 4.24
CA PHE A 214 -13.67 -3.98 4.04
C PHE A 214 -12.83 -5.18 4.47
N LEU A 215 -11.55 -5.23 4.13
CA LEU A 215 -10.66 -6.33 4.52
C LEU A 215 -10.32 -6.32 6.02
N CYS A 216 -10.37 -5.17 6.68
CA CYS A 216 -10.14 -5.07 8.12
C CYS A 216 -11.36 -5.44 8.97
N ASP A 217 -12.56 -5.42 8.39
CA ASP A 217 -13.80 -5.78 9.08
C ASP A 217 -13.78 -7.27 9.49
N GLU A 218 -14.00 -7.54 10.76
CA GLU A 218 -14.02 -8.90 11.33
C GLU A 218 -15.10 -9.79 10.71
N ARG A 219 -16.19 -9.21 10.23
CA ARG A 219 -17.27 -9.95 9.55
C ARG A 219 -16.78 -10.64 8.27
N ASN A 220 -15.69 -10.18 7.70
CA ASN A 220 -15.03 -10.74 6.52
C ASN A 220 -13.93 -11.77 6.89
N SER A 221 -14.11 -12.47 8.01
CA SER A 221 -13.11 -13.37 8.58
C SER A 221 -12.72 -14.56 7.70
N PHE A 222 -13.50 -14.90 6.68
CA PHE A 222 -13.20 -15.98 5.75
C PHE A 222 -12.34 -15.56 4.55
N ILE A 223 -12.02 -14.28 4.43
CA ILE A 223 -11.10 -13.77 3.40
C ILE A 223 -9.69 -13.72 4.01
N ASN A 224 -8.81 -14.63 3.57
CA ASN A 224 -7.45 -14.75 4.08
C ASN A 224 -6.51 -15.31 3.01
N GLY A 225 -5.34 -14.70 2.84
CA GLY A 225 -4.33 -15.08 1.85
C GLY A 225 -4.60 -14.56 0.44
N GLU A 226 -5.62 -13.72 0.24
CA GLU A 226 -6.08 -13.27 -1.06
C GLU A 226 -5.39 -12.00 -1.54
N ASN A 227 -5.29 -11.86 -2.86
CA ASN A 227 -4.93 -10.61 -3.52
C ASN A 227 -6.10 -10.10 -4.35
N ILE A 228 -6.64 -8.95 -3.97
CA ILE A 228 -7.78 -8.32 -4.65
C ILE A 228 -7.27 -7.26 -5.61
N THR A 229 -7.45 -7.48 -6.92
CA THR A 229 -7.12 -6.48 -7.95
C THR A 229 -8.21 -5.42 -8.04
N ILE A 230 -7.83 -4.14 -7.91
CA ILE A 230 -8.72 -2.99 -8.02
C ILE A 230 -8.13 -2.02 -9.03
N ASP A 231 -8.52 -2.18 -10.29
CA ASP A 231 -7.91 -1.51 -11.43
C ASP A 231 -8.91 -1.05 -12.51
N GLY A 232 -10.19 -1.00 -12.17
CA GLY A 232 -11.23 -0.65 -13.12
C GLY A 232 -11.39 -1.65 -14.28
N GLY A 233 -10.81 -2.84 -14.15
CA GLY A 233 -10.82 -3.88 -15.17
C GLY A 233 -9.69 -3.75 -16.20
N MET A 234 -8.77 -2.79 -16.05
CA MET A 234 -7.69 -2.54 -17.01
C MET A 234 -6.84 -3.79 -17.28
N SER A 235 -6.46 -4.55 -16.26
CA SER A 235 -5.67 -5.78 -16.42
C SER A 235 -6.46 -6.96 -17.01
N LYS A 236 -7.77 -6.83 -17.19
CA LYS A 236 -8.64 -7.85 -17.81
C LYS A 236 -8.96 -7.54 -19.26
N LEU A 237 -8.70 -6.32 -19.71
CA LEU A 237 -8.95 -5.90 -21.07
C LEU A 237 -7.90 -6.51 -22.00
N MET A 238 -8.33 -7.37 -22.92
CA MET A 238 -7.48 -7.93 -23.97
C MET A 238 -7.63 -7.12 -25.26
N ILE A 239 -6.55 -6.59 -25.77
CA ILE A 239 -6.51 -5.76 -26.98
C ILE A 239 -5.49 -6.38 -27.95
N TYR A 240 -5.91 -6.59 -29.18
CA TYR A 240 -5.02 -6.98 -30.27
C TYR A 240 -4.58 -5.75 -31.09
N HIS A 241 -3.51 -5.92 -31.84
CA HIS A 241 -3.06 -4.90 -32.80
C HIS A 241 -4.19 -4.52 -33.77
N ASN A 242 -4.45 -3.23 -33.89
CA ASN A 242 -5.56 -2.57 -34.59
C ASN A 242 -6.93 -2.57 -33.88
N ASP A 243 -7.07 -3.19 -32.72
CA ASP A 243 -8.31 -3.05 -31.96
C ASP A 243 -8.37 -1.66 -31.29
N CYS A 244 -9.55 -1.04 -31.31
CA CYS A 244 -9.80 0.25 -30.63
C CYS A 244 -8.76 1.34 -30.93
N GLY A 245 -8.14 1.31 -32.13
CA GLY A 245 -7.10 2.26 -32.52
C GLY A 245 -5.72 2.00 -31.90
N TRP A 246 -5.54 0.90 -31.16
CA TRP A 246 -4.23 0.53 -30.62
C TRP A 246 -3.34 -0.07 -31.70
N GLU A 247 -2.14 0.46 -31.83
CA GLU A 247 -1.11 -0.04 -32.74
C GLU A 247 0.13 -0.44 -31.96
N TYR A 248 0.56 -1.68 -32.11
CA TYR A 248 1.89 -2.08 -31.65
C TYR A 248 2.95 -1.50 -32.57
N LYS A 249 3.86 -0.69 -32.01
CA LYS A 249 5.05 -0.20 -32.70
C LYS A 249 6.27 -0.89 -32.12
N ALA A 250 7.03 -1.59 -32.96
CA ALA A 250 8.31 -2.15 -32.53
C ALA A 250 9.24 -1.03 -32.07
N ARG A 251 10.03 -1.30 -31.03
CA ARG A 251 11.04 -0.38 -30.48
C ARG A 251 12.28 -0.34 -31.36
#